data_3df7e7a7917ed9e34b6d13484efb23fb
#
_entry.id   3df7e7a7917ed9e34b6d13484efb23fb
#
_cell.length_a   1.000
_cell.length_b   1.000
_cell.length_c   1.000
_cell.angle_alpha   90.00
_cell.angle_beta   90.00
_cell.angle_gamma   90.00
#
_symmetry.space_group_name_H-M   'P 1'
#
loop_
_entity.id
_entity.type
_entity.pdbx_description
1 polymer ?
#
loop_
_entity_poly.entity_id
_entity_poly.type
_entity_poly.pdbx_seq_one_letter_code
_entity_poly.pdbx_strand_id
1 'polypeptide(L)' 'MNIQVGGFLGFIVLALDIWAIISIIKSGASTGSQVFWVLLIILLPVVGLIIWWLAGPKGA' A
#
# COMPACT_ATOMS: atom_id res chain seq x y z
N MET A 1 8.20 5.20 20.09
CA MET A 1 9.07 4.47 19.15
C MET A 1 10.29 5.32 18.87
N ASN A 2 11.49 4.77 18.94
CA ASN A 2 12.67 5.57 18.68
C ASN A 2 12.95 5.69 17.17
N ILE A 3 13.86 6.60 16.81
CA ILE A 3 14.16 6.88 15.40
C ILE A 3 14.72 5.64 14.70
N GLN A 4 15.56 4.87 15.39
CA GLN A 4 16.20 3.71 14.79
C GLN A 4 15.18 2.64 14.37
N VAL A 5 14.24 2.32 15.25
CA VAL A 5 13.22 1.31 14.96
C VAL A 5 12.12 1.91 14.10
N GLY A 6 11.61 3.08 14.48
CA GLY A 6 10.52 3.73 13.76
C GLY A 6 10.89 4.13 12.36
N GLY A 7 12.11 4.66 12.17
CA GLY A 7 12.60 5.06 10.86
C GLY A 7 12.79 3.87 9.94
N PHE A 8 13.37 2.79 10.44
CA PHE A 8 13.59 1.58 9.66
C PHE A 8 12.27 0.94 9.24
N LEU A 9 11.37 0.75 10.21
CA LEU A 9 10.05 0.16 9.93
C LEU A 9 9.22 1.07 9.03
N GLY A 10 9.29 2.38 9.25
CA GLY A 10 8.61 3.34 8.40
C GLY A 10 9.12 3.29 6.97
N PHE A 11 10.41 3.13 6.78
CA PHE A 11 10.99 3.00 5.45
C PHE A 11 10.50 1.72 4.75
N ILE A 12 10.44 0.61 5.47
CA ILE A 12 9.93 -0.65 4.92
C ILE A 12 8.47 -0.51 4.54
N VAL A 13 7.65 0.07 5.41
CA VAL A 13 6.23 0.30 5.13
C VAL A 13 6.07 1.17 3.89
N LEU A 14 6.87 2.24 3.78
CA LEU A 14 6.83 3.12 2.62
C LEU A 14 7.17 2.37 1.34
N ALA A 15 8.22 1.56 1.37
CA ALA A 15 8.64 0.78 0.21
C ALA A 15 7.54 -0.20 -0.22
N LEU A 16 6.92 -0.87 0.74
CA LEU A 16 5.83 -1.80 0.47
C LEU A 16 4.59 -1.06 -0.05
N ASP A 17 4.31 0.12 0.47
CA ASP A 17 3.19 0.93 -0.01
C ASP A 17 3.39 1.36 -1.45
N ILE A 18 4.61 1.76 -1.81
CA ILE A 18 4.93 2.13 -3.20
C ILE A 18 4.75 0.92 -4.11
N TRP A 19 5.26 -0.24 -3.72
CA TRP A 19 5.08 -1.47 -4.47
C TRP A 19 3.60 -1.81 -4.63
N ALA A 20 2.82 -1.68 -3.56
CA ALA A 20 1.38 -1.94 -3.59
C ALA A 20 0.66 -0.99 -4.54
N ILE A 21 1.01 0.30 -4.53
CA ILE A 21 0.40 1.29 -5.42
C ILE A 21 0.71 0.94 -6.88
N ILE A 22 1.95 0.60 -7.20
CA ILE A 22 2.33 0.18 -8.55
C ILE A 22 1.55 -1.06 -8.96
N SER A 23 1.42 -2.03 -8.07
CA SER A 23 0.68 -3.25 -8.33
C SER A 23 -0.80 -2.97 -8.60
N ILE A 24 -1.41 -2.06 -7.83
CA ILE A 24 -2.79 -1.65 -8.03
C ILE A 24 -2.96 -1.02 -9.42
N ILE A 25 -2.05 -0.13 -9.81
CA ILE A 25 -2.12 0.53 -11.12
C ILE A 25 -1.99 -0.49 -12.25
N LYS A 26 -1.15 -1.49 -12.08
CA LYS A 26 -0.93 -2.54 -13.09
C LYS A 26 -2.00 -3.61 -13.10
N SER A 27 -2.88 -3.64 -12.10
CA SER A 27 -3.83 -4.74 -11.93
C SER A 27 -4.94 -4.79 -12.98
N GLY A 28 -5.14 -3.69 -13.71
CA GLY A 28 -6.26 -3.61 -14.64
C GLY A 28 -7.60 -3.32 -13.98
N ALA A 29 -7.61 -3.07 -12.67
CA ALA A 29 -8.82 -2.70 -11.96
C ALA A 29 -9.35 -1.35 -12.49
N SER A 30 -10.65 -1.11 -12.29
CA SER A 30 -11.27 0.15 -12.70
C SER A 30 -10.62 1.33 -11.97
N THR A 31 -10.69 2.51 -12.58
CA THR A 31 -10.12 3.72 -11.98
C THR A 31 -10.67 3.98 -10.58
N GLY A 32 -11.98 3.79 -10.38
CA GLY A 32 -12.58 3.98 -9.06
C GLY A 32 -12.01 3.03 -8.02
N SER A 33 -11.82 1.77 -8.40
CA SER A 33 -11.21 0.78 -7.51
C SER A 33 -9.76 1.13 -7.20
N GLN A 34 -8.99 1.55 -8.19
CA GLN A 34 -7.60 1.95 -8.00
C GLN A 34 -7.50 3.14 -7.03
N VAL A 35 -8.34 4.15 -7.22
CA VAL A 35 -8.36 5.32 -6.35
C VAL A 35 -8.70 4.92 -4.92
N PHE A 36 -9.70 4.06 -4.76
CA PHE A 36 -10.10 3.58 -3.43
C PHE A 36 -8.93 2.90 -2.71
N TRP A 37 -8.26 1.97 -3.39
CA TRP A 37 -7.18 1.22 -2.76
C TRP A 37 -5.95 2.09 -2.49
N VAL A 38 -5.61 2.99 -3.40
CA VAL A 38 -4.49 3.91 -3.21
C VAL A 38 -4.75 4.83 -2.03
N LEU A 39 -5.95 5.40 -1.92
CA LEU A 39 -6.32 6.24 -0.79
C LEU A 39 -6.29 5.46 0.53
N LEU A 40 -6.78 4.23 0.51
CA LEU A 40 -6.75 3.38 1.69
C LEU A 40 -5.32 3.17 2.18
N ILE A 41 -4.40 2.89 1.28
CA ILE A 41 -2.99 2.68 1.61
C ILE A 41 -2.35 3.96 2.11
N ILE A 42 -2.65 5.10 1.50
CA ILE A 42 -2.07 6.39 1.91
C ILE A 42 -2.57 6.80 3.29
N LEU A 43 -3.87 6.67 3.53
CA LEU A 43 -4.47 7.09 4.81
C LEU A 43 -4.18 6.11 5.93
N LEU A 44 -4.10 4.82 5.63
CA LEU A 44 -3.85 3.76 6.59
C LEU A 44 -2.71 2.89 6.05
N PRO A 45 -1.47 3.38 6.11
CA PRO A 45 -0.37 2.72 5.39
C PRO A 45 -0.13 1.27 5.83
N VAL A 46 -0.24 0.98 7.11
CA VAL A 46 -0.04 -0.40 7.60
C VAL A 46 -1.31 -1.22 7.41
N VAL A 47 -2.43 -0.70 7.91
CA VAL A 47 -3.72 -1.40 7.84
C VAL A 47 -4.16 -1.56 6.39
N GLY A 48 -4.03 -0.49 5.60
CA GLY A 48 -4.37 -0.53 4.18
C GLY A 48 -3.54 -1.54 3.41
N LEU A 49 -2.25 -1.62 3.71
CA LEU A 49 -1.35 -2.58 3.08
C LEU A 49 -1.78 -4.02 3.39
N ILE A 50 -2.14 -4.31 4.63
CA ILE A 50 -2.58 -5.63 5.03
C ILE A 50 -3.89 -6.00 4.31
N ILE A 51 -4.85 -5.10 4.29
CA ILE A 51 -6.13 -5.34 3.64
C ILE A 51 -5.93 -5.53 2.14
N TRP A 52 -5.08 -4.69 1.52
CA TRP A 52 -4.78 -4.82 0.10
C TRP A 52 -4.14 -6.18 -0.21
N TRP A 53 -3.21 -6.61 0.62
CA TRP A 53 -2.52 -7.87 0.37
C TRP A 53 -3.49 -9.05 0.41
N LEU A 54 -4.46 -9.00 1.33
CA LEU A 54 -5.42 -10.10 1.49
C LEU A 54 -6.54 -10.07 0.45
N ALA A 55 -6.98 -8.87 0.04
CA ALA A 55 -8.19 -8.73 -0.76
C ALA A 55 -8.08 -7.74 -1.92
N GLY A 56 -6.96 -7.02 -2.04
CA GLY A 56 -6.84 -5.97 -3.04
C GLY A 56 -6.38 -6.46 -4.41
N PRO A 57 -6.54 -5.63 -5.44
CA PRO A 57 -6.09 -5.96 -6.79
C PRO A 57 -4.56 -5.94 -6.88
N LYS A 58 -3.99 -6.93 -7.56
CA LYS A 58 -2.54 -7.08 -7.72
C LYS A 58 -2.23 -7.38 -9.18
N GLY A 59 -1.28 -6.64 -9.74
CA GLY A 59 -0.87 -6.82 -11.12
C GLY A 59 0.62 -7.10 -11.26
N ALA A 60 1.33 -7.11 -10.16
CA ALA A 60 2.77 -7.36 -10.18
C ALA A 60 3.13 -8.59 -9.40
#